data_f798965b9344bcdeb18e283cb8001306
#
_entry.id   f798965b9344bcdeb18e283cb8001306
#
_cell.length_a   1.000
_cell.length_b   1.000
_cell.length_c   1.000
_cell.angle_alpha   90.00
_cell.angle_beta   90.00
_cell.angle_gamma   90.00
#
_symmetry.space_group_name_H-M   'P 1'
#
loop_
_entity.id
_entity.type
_entity.pdbx_description
1 polymer ?
#
loop_
_entity_poly.entity_id
_entity_poly.type
_entity_poly.pdbx_seq_one_letter_code
_entity_poly.pdbx_strand_id
1 'polypeptide(L)'
;LRPLSLSDIFNGAVAYIRANPKATLGLTTIVVVAAQILALILSVGPLAVTGDLQPTLRGEEVSTGVLLGSSASSLAGAVATGLSSILLSGMLTVVVGRAVFGASITIGEAWQRLRPRLWALIGFTVLEVIGAVVLIALVVLIIVGVAVAANGVAASVIGVPLVLALIAGLIYLGTMLSFTPSILVLERLEIFPAISRSFKLVRNDFWRVFGIWLLGQIVAGLIAGAVAVPFSFGGQLLLVSASSTVAALIALVLLSVGSAIGQIITAPFSAGVVVLLYTDRRIRAEAFDLVLHTGAAFGPGAPADSTDHLWLTRQA
;
A
#
# COMPACT_ATOMS: atom_id res chain seq x y z
N LEU A 1 15.27 -0.09 26.34
CA LEU A 1 15.26 -0.50 24.92
C LEU A 1 16.17 0.45 24.14
N ARG A 2 16.96 -0.07 23.21
CA ARG A 2 17.79 0.74 22.32
C ARG A 2 17.01 1.12 21.04
N PRO A 3 17.36 2.21 20.35
CA PRO A 3 16.87 2.48 19.01
C PRO A 3 17.10 1.29 18.07
N LEU A 4 16.12 1.01 17.21
CA LEU A 4 16.17 -0.15 16.34
C LEU A 4 17.21 0.03 15.23
N SER A 5 18.02 -1.00 14.97
CA SER A 5 18.85 -1.09 13.78
C SER A 5 18.03 -1.52 12.56
N LEU A 6 18.62 -1.44 11.36
CA LEU A 6 18.00 -1.98 10.14
C LEU A 6 17.63 -3.46 10.30
N SER A 7 18.56 -4.25 10.84
CA SER A 7 18.36 -5.68 11.08
C SER A 7 17.23 -5.94 12.09
N ASP A 8 17.13 -5.12 13.15
CA ASP A 8 16.06 -5.25 14.13
C ASP A 8 14.67 -4.99 13.50
N ILE A 9 14.57 -4.00 12.60
CA ILE A 9 13.32 -3.69 11.88
C ILE A 9 12.90 -4.86 10.96
N PHE A 10 13.83 -5.38 10.16
CA PHE A 10 13.53 -6.47 9.23
C PHE A 10 13.24 -7.78 9.97
N ASN A 11 14.05 -8.14 10.94
CA ASN A 11 13.82 -9.33 11.76
C ASN A 11 12.53 -9.21 12.56
N GLY A 12 12.22 -8.03 13.10
CA GLY A 12 10.97 -7.75 13.78
C GLY A 12 9.77 -7.89 12.86
N ALA A 13 9.87 -7.41 11.60
CA ALA A 13 8.82 -7.56 10.59
C ALA A 13 8.55 -9.03 10.22
N VAL A 14 9.54 -9.91 10.28
CA VAL A 14 9.34 -11.35 10.11
C VAL A 14 8.84 -12.00 11.40
N ALA A 15 9.37 -11.59 12.54
CA ALA A 15 9.04 -12.19 13.83
C ALA A 15 7.56 -12.01 14.20
N TYR A 16 6.98 -10.82 13.98
CA TYR A 16 5.56 -10.61 14.30
C TYR A 16 4.63 -11.44 13.41
N ILE A 17 5.00 -11.68 12.13
CA ILE A 17 4.24 -12.55 11.22
C ILE A 17 4.26 -13.99 11.75
N ARG A 18 5.44 -14.47 12.19
CA ARG A 18 5.59 -15.81 12.76
C ARG A 18 4.85 -15.97 14.09
N ALA A 19 4.80 -14.92 14.91
CA ALA A 19 4.08 -14.92 16.18
C ALA A 19 2.55 -14.92 16.01
N ASN A 20 2.03 -14.30 14.93
CA ASN A 20 0.59 -14.13 14.70
C ASN A 20 0.18 -14.54 13.28
N PRO A 21 0.44 -15.78 12.81
CA PRO A 21 0.23 -16.15 11.42
C PRO A 21 -1.23 -16.09 10.98
N LYS A 22 -2.18 -16.42 11.88
CA LYS A 22 -3.62 -16.33 11.59
C LYS A 22 -4.09 -14.89 11.41
N ALA A 23 -3.63 -13.98 12.27
CA ALA A 23 -4.01 -12.56 12.21
C ALA A 23 -3.27 -11.79 11.12
N THR A 24 -2.14 -12.28 10.62
CA THR A 24 -1.37 -11.65 9.54
C THR A 24 -1.67 -12.32 8.20
N LEU A 25 -1.15 -13.53 7.95
CA LEU A 25 -1.31 -14.23 6.67
C LEU A 25 -2.76 -14.61 6.39
N GLY A 26 -3.52 -15.09 7.41
CA GLY A 26 -4.93 -15.45 7.26
C GLY A 26 -5.78 -14.23 6.86
N LEU A 27 -5.62 -13.10 7.55
CA LEU A 27 -6.30 -11.86 7.20
C LEU A 27 -5.94 -11.40 5.79
N THR A 28 -4.63 -11.36 5.48
CA THR A 28 -4.14 -10.92 4.18
C THR A 28 -4.68 -11.81 3.07
N THR A 29 -4.71 -13.13 3.27
CA THR A 29 -5.28 -14.07 2.29
C THR A 29 -6.74 -13.76 2.00
N ILE A 30 -7.56 -13.59 3.04
CA ILE A 30 -9.00 -13.31 2.87
C ILE A 30 -9.20 -12.00 2.10
N VAL A 31 -8.53 -10.93 2.51
CA VAL A 31 -8.71 -9.60 1.90
C VAL A 31 -8.16 -9.58 0.47
N VAL A 32 -6.96 -10.12 0.23
CA VAL A 32 -6.34 -10.11 -1.10
C VAL A 32 -7.11 -10.98 -2.08
N VAL A 33 -7.51 -12.18 -1.69
CA VAL A 33 -8.28 -13.08 -2.59
C VAL A 33 -9.64 -12.45 -2.91
N ALA A 34 -10.35 -11.92 -1.93
CA ALA A 34 -11.62 -11.23 -2.17
C ALA A 34 -11.44 -10.01 -3.08
N ALA A 35 -10.40 -9.20 -2.86
CA ALA A 35 -10.08 -8.04 -3.69
C ALA A 35 -9.75 -8.43 -5.14
N GLN A 36 -8.94 -9.48 -5.33
CA GLN A 36 -8.56 -9.95 -6.67
C GLN A 36 -9.75 -10.50 -7.44
N ILE A 37 -10.62 -11.28 -6.78
CA ILE A 37 -11.85 -11.79 -7.41
C ILE A 37 -12.75 -10.61 -7.80
N LEU A 38 -12.97 -9.65 -6.90
CA LEU A 38 -13.81 -8.49 -7.17
C LEU A 38 -13.23 -7.62 -8.29
N ALA A 39 -11.92 -7.35 -8.26
CA ALA A 39 -11.25 -6.58 -9.31
C ALA A 39 -11.34 -7.28 -10.67
N LEU A 40 -11.19 -8.60 -10.72
CA LEU A 40 -11.29 -9.40 -11.93
C LEU A 40 -12.72 -9.37 -12.50
N ILE A 41 -13.72 -9.53 -11.65
CA ILE A 41 -15.13 -9.44 -12.05
C ILE A 41 -15.45 -8.04 -12.58
N LEU A 42 -15.01 -7.00 -11.90
CA LEU A 42 -15.31 -5.62 -12.29
C LEU A 42 -14.55 -5.20 -13.55
N SER A 43 -13.29 -5.59 -13.71
CA SER A 43 -12.48 -5.13 -14.85
C SER A 43 -12.67 -5.98 -16.12
N VAL A 44 -12.87 -7.28 -15.96
CA VAL A 44 -12.91 -8.24 -17.09
C VAL A 44 -14.34 -8.71 -17.39
N GLY A 45 -15.19 -8.80 -16.36
CA GLY A 45 -16.55 -9.33 -16.49
C GLY A 45 -17.38 -8.68 -17.61
N PRO A 46 -17.49 -7.36 -17.68
CA PRO A 46 -18.24 -6.69 -18.74
C PRO A 46 -17.74 -7.03 -20.15
N LEU A 47 -16.43 -7.02 -20.37
CA LEU A 47 -15.83 -7.37 -21.66
C LEU A 47 -16.04 -8.83 -22.05
N ALA A 48 -16.05 -9.72 -21.07
CA ALA A 48 -16.29 -11.15 -21.30
C ALA A 48 -17.75 -11.43 -21.70
N VAL A 49 -18.69 -10.71 -21.07
CA VAL A 49 -20.13 -10.85 -21.34
C VAL A 49 -20.51 -10.25 -22.70
N THR A 50 -19.93 -9.13 -23.10
CA THR A 50 -20.18 -8.49 -24.39
C THR A 50 -19.45 -9.20 -25.55
N GLY A 51 -18.48 -10.04 -25.28
CA GLY A 51 -17.64 -10.68 -26.29
C GLY A 51 -16.46 -9.84 -26.77
N ASP A 52 -16.29 -8.63 -26.22
CA ASP A 52 -15.24 -7.68 -26.62
C ASP A 52 -13.88 -7.93 -25.95
N LEU A 53 -13.78 -8.95 -25.09
CA LEU A 53 -12.55 -9.26 -24.38
C LEU A 53 -11.39 -9.57 -25.32
N GLN A 54 -11.61 -10.44 -26.31
CA GLN A 54 -10.57 -10.84 -27.27
C GLN A 54 -10.15 -9.69 -28.21
N PRO A 55 -11.07 -8.94 -28.85
CA PRO A 55 -10.73 -7.77 -29.62
C PRO A 55 -9.91 -6.75 -28.83
N THR A 56 -10.34 -6.47 -27.58
CA THR A 56 -9.63 -5.54 -26.69
C THR A 56 -8.21 -6.03 -26.36
N LEU A 57 -8.02 -7.30 -26.05
CA LEU A 57 -6.70 -7.87 -25.72
C LEU A 57 -5.76 -7.92 -26.95
N ARG A 58 -6.30 -8.04 -28.15
CA ARG A 58 -5.52 -8.03 -29.40
C ARG A 58 -5.25 -6.63 -29.92
N GLY A 59 -5.79 -5.59 -29.28
CA GLY A 59 -5.67 -4.21 -29.75
C GLY A 59 -6.42 -3.94 -31.05
N GLU A 60 -7.45 -4.74 -31.36
CA GLU A 60 -8.34 -4.52 -32.50
C GLU A 60 -9.20 -3.27 -32.27
N GLU A 61 -9.67 -2.66 -33.35
CA GLU A 61 -10.56 -1.52 -33.25
C GLU A 61 -11.87 -1.91 -32.55
N VAL A 62 -12.11 -1.32 -31.39
CA VAL A 62 -13.34 -1.49 -30.60
C VAL A 62 -14.14 -0.19 -30.62
N SER A 63 -15.45 -0.29 -30.49
CA SER A 63 -16.30 0.90 -30.48
C SER A 63 -15.96 1.83 -29.30
N THR A 64 -16.19 3.13 -29.46
CA THR A 64 -16.02 4.14 -28.41
C THR A 64 -16.78 3.77 -27.13
N GLY A 65 -17.95 3.15 -27.25
CA GLY A 65 -18.74 2.67 -26.14
C GLY A 65 -18.06 1.57 -25.35
N VAL A 66 -17.40 0.62 -26.03
CA VAL A 66 -16.60 -0.45 -25.39
C VAL A 66 -15.37 0.14 -24.71
N LEU A 67 -14.69 1.11 -25.33
CA LEU A 67 -13.55 1.81 -24.71
C LEU A 67 -13.94 2.54 -23.43
N LEU A 68 -15.04 3.28 -23.45
CA LEU A 68 -15.54 3.98 -22.26
C LEU A 68 -15.99 2.99 -21.19
N GLY A 69 -16.71 1.93 -21.57
CA GLY A 69 -17.16 0.88 -20.67
C GLY A 69 -16.00 0.13 -20.01
N SER A 70 -14.97 -0.25 -20.78
CA SER A 70 -13.77 -0.92 -20.26
C SER A 70 -12.95 -0.02 -19.33
N SER A 71 -12.84 1.27 -19.67
CA SER A 71 -12.18 2.25 -18.81
C SER A 71 -12.91 2.43 -17.47
N ALA A 72 -14.24 2.55 -17.50
CA ALA A 72 -15.06 2.64 -16.29
C ALA A 72 -14.94 1.37 -15.43
N SER A 73 -14.96 0.19 -16.07
CA SER A 73 -14.78 -1.11 -15.40
C SER A 73 -13.40 -1.25 -14.77
N SER A 74 -12.36 -0.84 -15.48
CA SER A 74 -10.99 -0.84 -14.96
C SER A 74 -10.83 0.09 -13.77
N LEU A 75 -11.45 1.28 -13.81
CA LEU A 75 -11.50 2.21 -12.68
C LEU A 75 -12.21 1.60 -11.47
N ALA A 76 -13.34 0.92 -11.68
CA ALA A 76 -14.06 0.23 -10.60
C ALA A 76 -13.20 -0.86 -9.96
N GLY A 77 -12.49 -1.65 -10.76
CA GLY A 77 -11.51 -2.65 -10.28
C GLY A 77 -10.37 -2.02 -9.49
N ALA A 78 -9.82 -0.90 -9.97
CA ALA A 78 -8.76 -0.15 -9.29
C ALA A 78 -9.24 0.42 -7.94
N VAL A 79 -10.45 0.95 -7.87
CA VAL A 79 -11.06 1.44 -6.62
C VAL A 79 -11.25 0.29 -5.63
N ALA A 80 -11.76 -0.86 -6.07
CA ALA A 80 -11.92 -2.04 -5.22
C ALA A 80 -10.58 -2.51 -4.64
N THR A 81 -9.54 -2.56 -5.46
CA THR A 81 -8.17 -2.92 -5.04
C THR A 81 -7.61 -1.87 -4.06
N GLY A 82 -7.78 -0.60 -4.33
CA GLY A 82 -7.36 0.50 -3.47
C GLY A 82 -8.02 0.45 -2.09
N LEU A 83 -9.33 0.29 -2.02
CA LEU A 83 -10.07 0.16 -0.76
C LEU A 83 -9.60 -1.05 0.04
N SER A 84 -9.36 -2.18 -0.62
CA SER A 84 -8.86 -3.40 0.02
C SER A 84 -7.44 -3.21 0.58
N SER A 85 -6.58 -2.48 -0.14
CA SER A 85 -5.22 -2.14 0.32
C SER A 85 -5.24 -1.23 1.55
N ILE A 86 -6.13 -0.23 1.59
CA ILE A 86 -6.34 0.66 2.73
C ILE A 86 -6.77 -0.15 3.96
N LEU A 87 -7.77 -1.01 3.77
CA LEU A 87 -8.30 -1.87 4.82
C LEU A 87 -7.21 -2.81 5.37
N LEU A 88 -6.47 -3.45 4.47
CA LEU A 88 -5.39 -4.37 4.84
C LEU A 88 -4.27 -3.64 5.58
N SER A 89 -3.80 -2.52 5.06
CA SER A 89 -2.77 -1.68 5.69
C SER A 89 -3.18 -1.24 7.09
N GLY A 90 -4.42 -0.77 7.25
CA GLY A 90 -4.97 -0.36 8.54
C GLY A 90 -5.05 -1.51 9.56
N MET A 91 -5.58 -2.67 9.14
CA MET A 91 -5.68 -3.85 10.01
C MET A 91 -4.29 -4.39 10.40
N LEU A 92 -3.37 -4.49 9.44
CA LEU A 92 -2.00 -4.93 9.73
C LEU A 92 -1.28 -3.94 10.66
N THR A 93 -1.51 -2.64 10.53
CA THR A 93 -0.98 -1.62 11.45
C THR A 93 -1.44 -1.89 12.88
N VAL A 94 -2.70 -2.24 13.11
CA VAL A 94 -3.23 -2.62 14.44
C VAL A 94 -2.52 -3.88 14.94
N VAL A 95 -2.38 -4.91 14.09
CA VAL A 95 -1.74 -6.18 14.47
C VAL A 95 -0.28 -5.96 14.85
N VAL A 96 0.49 -5.21 14.05
CA VAL A 96 1.90 -4.88 14.35
C VAL A 96 2.00 -4.04 15.61
N GLY A 97 1.16 -3.02 15.76
CA GLY A 97 1.14 -2.16 16.95
C GLY A 97 0.95 -2.94 18.24
N ARG A 98 0.17 -4.01 18.21
CA ARG A 98 0.01 -4.95 19.34
C ARG A 98 1.22 -5.84 19.52
N ALA A 99 1.76 -6.37 18.44
CA ALA A 99 2.92 -7.25 18.47
C ALA A 99 4.16 -6.54 19.05
N VAL A 100 4.29 -5.22 18.89
CA VAL A 100 5.35 -4.40 19.51
C VAL A 100 5.35 -4.51 21.04
N PHE A 101 4.18 -4.68 21.65
CA PHE A 101 4.03 -4.91 23.09
C PHE A 101 4.00 -6.41 23.47
N GLY A 102 4.29 -7.32 22.54
CA GLY A 102 4.27 -8.76 22.77
C GLY A 102 2.89 -9.39 22.90
N ALA A 103 1.81 -8.65 22.58
CA ALA A 103 0.44 -9.11 22.67
C ALA A 103 -0.07 -9.66 21.32
N SER A 104 -0.85 -10.74 21.36
CA SER A 104 -1.59 -11.26 20.22
C SER A 104 -2.94 -10.55 20.06
N ILE A 105 -3.49 -10.58 18.87
CA ILE A 105 -4.80 -10.00 18.56
C ILE A 105 -5.53 -10.88 17.55
N THR A 106 -6.84 -10.99 17.69
CA THR A 106 -7.71 -11.67 16.72
C THR A 106 -8.07 -10.73 15.56
N ILE A 107 -8.47 -11.31 14.41
CA ILE A 107 -8.92 -10.54 13.25
C ILE A 107 -10.14 -9.66 13.61
N GLY A 108 -11.07 -10.19 14.40
CA GLY A 108 -12.25 -9.45 14.85
C GLY A 108 -11.92 -8.24 15.71
N GLU A 109 -10.99 -8.37 16.65
CA GLU A 109 -10.52 -7.27 17.49
C GLU A 109 -9.76 -6.21 16.68
N ALA A 110 -8.94 -6.64 15.71
CA ALA A 110 -8.26 -5.72 14.80
C ALA A 110 -9.27 -4.91 13.97
N TRP A 111 -10.33 -5.56 13.49
CA TRP A 111 -11.43 -4.90 12.77
C TRP A 111 -12.18 -3.89 13.65
N GLN A 112 -12.56 -4.25 14.87
CA GLN A 112 -13.25 -3.35 15.79
C GLN A 112 -12.46 -2.06 16.07
N ARG A 113 -11.12 -2.16 16.13
CA ARG A 113 -10.23 -1.00 16.33
C ARG A 113 -10.05 -0.16 15.09
N LEU A 114 -10.00 -0.80 13.93
CA LEU A 114 -9.85 -0.08 12.65
C LEU A 114 -11.13 0.62 12.23
N ARG A 115 -12.29 -0.01 12.42
CA ARG A 115 -13.60 0.47 11.95
C ARG A 115 -13.85 1.96 12.19
N PRO A 116 -13.63 2.54 13.38
CA PRO A 116 -13.87 3.96 13.61
C PRO A 116 -12.88 4.88 12.87
N ARG A 117 -11.75 4.35 12.34
CA ARG A 117 -10.70 5.08 11.65
C ARG A 117 -10.70 4.88 10.14
N LEU A 118 -11.56 4.01 9.62
CA LEU A 118 -11.62 3.71 8.18
C LEU A 118 -11.84 4.96 7.34
N TRP A 119 -12.79 5.82 7.73
CA TRP A 119 -13.08 7.04 6.99
C TRP A 119 -11.91 8.02 6.97
N ALA A 120 -11.14 8.08 8.05
CA ALA A 120 -9.92 8.91 8.09
C ALA A 120 -8.82 8.35 7.17
N LEU A 121 -8.64 7.03 7.12
CA LEU A 121 -7.70 6.38 6.20
C LEU A 121 -8.13 6.58 4.74
N ILE A 122 -9.40 6.34 4.41
CA ILE A 122 -9.93 6.56 3.07
C ILE A 122 -9.75 8.02 2.68
N GLY A 123 -10.14 8.96 3.55
CA GLY A 123 -10.00 10.40 3.31
C GLY A 123 -8.55 10.81 3.08
N PHE A 124 -7.60 10.28 3.86
CA PHE A 124 -6.18 10.51 3.66
C PHE A 124 -5.69 9.97 2.31
N THR A 125 -6.03 8.72 1.96
CA THR A 125 -5.63 8.13 0.67
C THR A 125 -6.24 8.88 -0.52
N VAL A 126 -7.49 9.29 -0.43
CA VAL A 126 -8.14 10.12 -1.46
C VAL A 126 -7.40 11.46 -1.59
N LEU A 127 -7.05 12.11 -0.48
CA LEU A 127 -6.28 13.35 -0.50
C LEU A 127 -4.90 13.16 -1.13
N GLU A 128 -4.20 12.07 -0.81
CA GLU A 128 -2.89 11.73 -1.37
C GLU A 128 -2.99 11.47 -2.89
N VAL A 129 -3.98 10.71 -3.33
CA VAL A 129 -4.21 10.43 -4.76
C VAL A 129 -4.57 11.72 -5.52
N ILE A 130 -5.48 12.55 -4.98
CA ILE A 130 -5.83 13.83 -5.60
C ILE A 130 -4.60 14.73 -5.69
N GLY A 131 -3.80 14.84 -4.62
CA GLY A 131 -2.57 15.61 -4.62
C GLY A 131 -1.58 15.14 -5.70
N ALA A 132 -1.37 13.83 -5.82
CA ALA A 132 -0.51 13.25 -6.84
C ALA A 132 -1.04 13.51 -8.27
N VAL A 133 -2.35 13.31 -8.49
CA VAL A 133 -3.00 13.56 -9.79
C VAL A 133 -2.88 15.03 -10.19
N VAL A 134 -3.10 15.96 -9.26
CA VAL A 134 -2.98 17.40 -9.54
C VAL A 134 -1.54 17.75 -9.91
N LEU A 135 -0.55 17.22 -9.20
CA LEU A 135 0.87 17.46 -9.53
C LEU A 135 1.24 16.90 -10.90
N ILE A 136 0.81 15.67 -11.21
CA ILE A 136 1.04 15.06 -12.52
C ILE A 136 0.35 15.87 -13.63
N ALA A 137 -0.91 16.22 -13.44
CA ALA A 137 -1.68 16.99 -14.41
C ALA A 137 -1.05 18.37 -14.68
N LEU A 138 -0.55 19.04 -13.64
CA LEU A 138 0.15 20.33 -13.77
C LEU A 138 1.40 20.17 -14.65
N VAL A 139 2.23 19.17 -14.39
CA VAL A 139 3.44 18.90 -15.17
C VAL A 139 3.11 18.57 -16.62
N VAL A 140 2.11 17.70 -16.86
CA VAL A 140 1.66 17.35 -18.21
C VAL A 140 1.16 18.60 -18.94
N LEU A 141 0.37 19.44 -18.30
CA LEU A 141 -0.18 20.66 -18.87
C LEU A 141 0.92 21.67 -19.26
N ILE A 142 1.98 21.80 -18.44
CA ILE A 142 3.14 22.61 -18.77
C ILE A 142 3.86 22.06 -20.00
N ILE A 143 4.13 20.75 -20.05
CA ILE A 143 4.84 20.13 -21.18
C ILE A 143 4.06 20.27 -22.47
N VAL A 144 2.74 20.00 -22.43
CA VAL A 144 1.85 20.17 -23.60
C VAL A 144 1.78 21.64 -24.02
N GLY A 145 1.65 22.56 -23.07
CA GLY A 145 1.65 24.00 -23.35
C GLY A 145 2.92 24.46 -24.05
N VAL A 146 4.10 23.98 -23.61
CA VAL A 146 5.39 24.31 -24.27
C VAL A 146 5.47 23.67 -25.66
N ALA A 147 4.99 22.42 -25.83
CA ALA A 147 4.99 21.74 -27.13
C ALA A 147 4.13 22.49 -28.17
N VAL A 148 2.97 23.01 -27.75
CA VAL A 148 2.06 23.77 -28.62
C VAL A 148 2.59 25.19 -28.88
N ALA A 149 3.14 25.87 -27.88
CA ALA A 149 3.59 27.25 -27.99
C ALA A 149 4.94 27.43 -28.71
N ALA A 150 5.81 26.42 -28.62
CA ALA A 150 7.16 26.47 -29.19
C ALA A 150 7.37 25.33 -30.21
N ASN A 151 7.84 24.20 -29.73
CA ASN A 151 8.02 22.96 -30.55
C ASN A 151 8.33 21.75 -29.63
N GLY A 152 8.37 20.55 -30.23
CA GLY A 152 8.65 19.31 -29.50
C GLY A 152 10.04 19.26 -28.87
N VAL A 153 11.07 19.91 -29.44
CA VAL A 153 12.42 19.96 -28.87
C VAL A 153 12.42 20.78 -27.57
N ALA A 154 11.79 21.98 -27.60
CA ALA A 154 11.64 22.80 -26.38
C ALA A 154 10.86 22.06 -25.30
N ALA A 155 9.80 21.35 -25.68
CA ALA A 155 9.01 20.51 -24.76
C ALA A 155 9.85 19.39 -24.13
N SER A 156 10.75 18.78 -24.88
CA SER A 156 11.66 17.74 -24.35
C SER A 156 12.71 18.32 -23.40
N VAL A 157 13.33 19.44 -23.77
CA VAL A 157 14.37 20.12 -22.95
C VAL A 157 13.82 20.56 -21.58
N ILE A 158 12.59 21.07 -21.56
CA ILE A 158 11.92 21.49 -20.30
C ILE A 158 11.24 20.31 -19.62
N GLY A 159 10.63 19.41 -20.40
CA GLY A 159 9.84 18.30 -19.90
C GLY A 159 10.67 17.26 -19.15
N VAL A 160 11.87 16.91 -19.65
CA VAL A 160 12.71 15.90 -18.98
C VAL A 160 13.09 16.33 -17.55
N PRO A 161 13.67 17.53 -17.32
CA PRO A 161 13.94 18.00 -15.95
C PRO A 161 12.69 18.11 -15.08
N LEU A 162 11.56 18.51 -15.67
CA LEU A 162 10.30 18.69 -14.93
C LEU A 162 9.72 17.33 -14.49
N VAL A 163 9.79 16.31 -15.35
CA VAL A 163 9.39 14.93 -14.99
C VAL A 163 10.31 14.37 -13.91
N LEU A 164 11.63 14.60 -14.01
CA LEU A 164 12.56 14.16 -12.96
C LEU A 164 12.28 14.86 -11.63
N ALA A 165 11.98 16.17 -11.65
CA ALA A 165 11.59 16.91 -10.46
C ALA A 165 10.26 16.42 -9.88
N LEU A 166 9.29 16.06 -10.73
CA LEU A 166 8.02 15.46 -10.30
C LEU A 166 8.25 14.12 -9.61
N ILE A 167 9.05 13.24 -10.21
CA ILE A 167 9.38 11.93 -9.61
C ILE A 167 10.05 12.13 -8.24
N ALA A 168 11.06 13.00 -8.17
CA ALA A 168 11.74 13.31 -6.91
C ALA A 168 10.78 13.90 -5.87
N GLY A 169 9.88 14.79 -6.27
CA GLY A 169 8.85 15.38 -5.42
C GLY A 169 7.85 14.35 -4.89
N LEU A 170 7.38 13.44 -5.74
CA LEU A 170 6.47 12.34 -5.33
C LEU A 170 7.16 11.38 -4.37
N ILE A 171 8.42 11.02 -4.60
CA ILE A 171 9.21 10.19 -3.68
C ILE A 171 9.40 10.90 -2.35
N TYR A 172 9.72 12.20 -2.37
CA TYR A 172 9.87 13.01 -1.16
C TYR A 172 8.57 13.06 -0.35
N LEU A 173 7.45 13.40 -1.00
CA LEU A 173 6.14 13.46 -0.34
C LEU A 173 5.69 12.10 0.17
N GLY A 174 5.84 11.04 -0.61
CA GLY A 174 5.51 9.68 -0.19
C GLY A 174 6.31 9.23 1.03
N THR A 175 7.60 9.59 1.10
CA THR A 175 8.43 9.32 2.28
C THR A 175 7.96 10.13 3.49
N MET A 176 7.66 11.42 3.31
CA MET A 176 7.17 12.29 4.39
C MET A 176 5.80 11.85 4.93
N LEU A 177 4.95 11.28 4.07
CA LEU A 177 3.60 10.81 4.41
C LEU A 177 3.58 9.34 4.88
N SER A 178 4.69 8.61 4.79
CA SER A 178 4.76 7.16 5.03
C SER A 178 4.23 6.70 6.40
N PHE A 179 4.34 7.55 7.43
CA PHE A 179 3.85 7.25 8.78
C PHE A 179 2.42 7.69 9.02
N THR A 180 1.83 8.50 8.14
CA THR A 180 0.47 9.03 8.33
C THR A 180 -0.59 7.94 8.56
N PRO A 181 -0.63 6.82 7.80
CA PRO A 181 -1.58 5.74 8.07
C PRO A 181 -1.41 5.13 9.46
N SER A 182 -0.15 4.93 9.91
CA SER A 182 0.14 4.39 11.24
C SER A 182 -0.29 5.34 12.35
N ILE A 183 -0.08 6.65 12.18
CA ILE A 183 -0.49 7.69 13.13
C ILE A 183 -2.02 7.77 13.21
N LEU A 184 -2.73 7.74 12.08
CA LEU A 184 -4.20 7.75 12.04
C LEU A 184 -4.80 6.57 12.83
N VAL A 185 -4.18 5.39 12.73
CA VAL A 185 -4.67 4.17 13.35
C VAL A 185 -4.24 4.05 14.82
N LEU A 186 -2.96 4.27 15.12
CA LEU A 186 -2.39 4.04 16.45
C LEU A 186 -2.55 5.23 17.39
N GLU A 187 -2.22 6.45 16.93
CA GLU A 187 -2.37 7.67 17.74
C GLU A 187 -3.78 8.26 17.69
N ARG A 188 -4.64 7.76 16.78
CA ARG A 188 -6.03 8.17 16.61
C ARG A 188 -6.22 9.66 16.30
N LEU A 189 -5.23 10.28 15.66
CA LEU A 189 -5.31 11.69 15.25
C LEU A 189 -6.23 11.87 14.04
N GLU A 190 -6.64 13.12 13.79
CA GLU A 190 -7.29 13.53 12.55
C GLU A 190 -6.28 13.63 11.40
N ILE A 191 -6.78 13.76 10.15
CA ILE A 191 -5.94 13.69 8.93
C ILE A 191 -4.83 14.74 8.93
N PHE A 192 -5.16 16.02 9.09
CA PHE A 192 -4.17 17.11 9.03
C PHE A 192 -3.15 17.09 10.17
N PRO A 193 -3.57 16.89 11.45
CA PRO A 193 -2.63 16.66 12.54
C PRO A 193 -1.73 15.44 12.31
N ALA A 194 -2.25 14.33 11.76
CA ALA A 194 -1.46 13.13 11.45
C ALA A 194 -0.41 13.41 10.36
N ILE A 195 -0.77 14.14 9.30
CA ILE A 195 0.17 14.58 8.27
C ILE A 195 1.29 15.44 8.88
N SER A 196 0.94 16.48 9.62
CA SER A 196 1.91 17.38 10.28
C SER A 196 2.86 16.59 11.19
N ARG A 197 2.33 15.60 11.92
CA ARG A 197 3.11 14.75 12.80
C ARG A 197 4.04 13.82 12.03
N SER A 198 3.60 13.22 10.93
CA SER A 198 4.45 12.41 10.06
C SER A 198 5.63 13.23 9.53
N PHE A 199 5.37 14.44 9.05
CA PHE A 199 6.42 15.38 8.62
C PHE A 199 7.42 15.68 9.73
N LYS A 200 6.97 15.95 10.96
CA LYS A 200 7.87 16.21 12.11
C LYS A 200 8.76 15.03 12.43
N LEU A 201 8.24 13.80 12.37
CA LEU A 201 8.98 12.58 12.66
C LEU A 201 10.00 12.24 11.56
N VAL A 202 9.67 12.48 10.30
CA VAL A 202 10.52 12.10 9.14
C VAL A 202 11.58 13.15 8.85
N ARG A 203 11.25 14.46 8.95
CA ARG A 203 12.08 15.57 8.48
C ARG A 203 13.54 15.53 8.94
N ASN A 204 13.78 15.22 10.19
CA ASN A 204 15.13 15.27 10.78
C ASN A 204 16.03 14.09 10.36
N ASP A 205 15.44 12.97 9.90
CA ASP A 205 16.16 11.76 9.49
C ASP A 205 15.60 11.20 8.18
N PHE A 206 15.27 12.09 7.25
CA PHE A 206 14.65 11.73 5.95
C PHE A 206 15.39 10.60 5.25
N TRP A 207 16.71 10.70 5.09
CA TRP A 207 17.50 9.70 4.35
C TRP A 207 17.47 8.33 4.99
N ARG A 208 17.43 8.27 6.31
CA ARG A 208 17.32 7.00 7.03
C ARG A 208 15.94 6.38 6.83
N VAL A 209 14.87 7.16 6.97
CA VAL A 209 13.50 6.70 6.76
C VAL A 209 13.31 6.24 5.32
N PHE A 210 13.71 7.07 4.35
CA PHE A 210 13.67 6.75 2.93
C PHE A 210 14.46 5.49 2.60
N GLY A 211 15.71 5.37 3.07
CA GLY A 211 16.56 4.22 2.79
C GLY A 211 16.00 2.91 3.32
N ILE A 212 15.50 2.89 4.57
CA ILE A 212 14.92 1.68 5.17
C ILE A 212 13.59 1.33 4.49
N TRP A 213 12.74 2.33 4.23
CA TRP A 213 11.48 2.14 3.52
C TRP A 213 11.72 1.59 2.11
N LEU A 214 12.60 2.22 1.34
CA LEU A 214 12.95 1.80 -0.03
C LEU A 214 13.53 0.38 -0.05
N LEU A 215 14.45 0.07 0.84
CA LEU A 215 15.02 -1.28 0.95
C LEU A 215 13.94 -2.31 1.29
N GLY A 216 13.02 -1.97 2.20
CA GLY A 216 11.86 -2.81 2.51
C GLY A 216 10.99 -3.08 1.29
N GLN A 217 10.72 -2.05 0.45
CA GLN A 217 9.96 -2.22 -0.78
C GLN A 217 10.72 -3.05 -1.83
N ILE A 218 12.03 -2.86 -1.95
CA ILE A 218 12.87 -3.67 -2.86
C ILE A 218 12.84 -5.14 -2.46
N VAL A 219 13.07 -5.44 -1.18
CA VAL A 219 13.04 -6.82 -0.67
C VAL A 219 11.64 -7.44 -0.88
N ALA A 220 10.58 -6.73 -0.52
CA ALA A 220 9.21 -7.16 -0.76
C ALA A 220 8.95 -7.41 -2.25
N GLY A 221 9.36 -6.47 -3.12
CA GLY A 221 9.22 -6.58 -4.57
C GLY A 221 9.96 -7.77 -5.18
N LEU A 222 11.18 -8.04 -4.73
CA LEU A 222 11.95 -9.21 -5.16
C LEU A 222 11.28 -10.52 -4.75
N ILE A 223 10.76 -10.62 -3.53
CA ILE A 223 10.04 -11.80 -3.05
C ILE A 223 8.74 -11.97 -3.84
N ALA A 224 7.94 -10.91 -3.98
CA ALA A 224 6.70 -10.95 -4.75
C ALA A 224 6.96 -11.32 -6.22
N GLY A 225 7.98 -10.72 -6.83
CA GLY A 225 8.39 -11.01 -8.21
C GLY A 225 8.81 -12.46 -8.40
N ALA A 226 9.68 -12.98 -7.54
CA ALA A 226 10.13 -14.36 -7.61
C ALA A 226 8.97 -15.37 -7.54
N VAL A 227 7.99 -15.11 -6.67
CA VAL A 227 6.78 -15.95 -6.54
C VAL A 227 5.84 -15.77 -7.73
N ALA A 228 5.70 -14.54 -8.26
CA ALA A 228 4.79 -14.25 -9.35
C ALA A 228 5.32 -14.72 -10.73
N VAL A 229 6.63 -14.84 -10.92
CA VAL A 229 7.26 -15.20 -12.22
C VAL A 229 6.63 -16.42 -12.90
N PRO A 230 6.48 -17.61 -12.26
CA PRO A 230 5.93 -18.76 -12.94
C PRO A 230 4.48 -18.55 -13.40
N PHE A 231 3.69 -17.86 -12.60
CA PHE A 231 2.29 -17.51 -12.92
C PHE A 231 2.21 -16.45 -14.02
N SER A 232 3.07 -15.44 -13.95
CA SER A 232 3.12 -14.36 -14.95
C SER A 232 3.58 -14.89 -16.30
N PHE A 233 4.62 -15.74 -16.32
CA PHE A 233 5.12 -16.34 -17.56
C PHE A 233 4.09 -17.28 -18.19
N GLY A 234 3.51 -18.19 -17.39
CA GLY A 234 2.46 -19.09 -17.84
C GLY A 234 1.19 -18.37 -18.28
N GLY A 235 0.76 -17.37 -17.51
CA GLY A 235 -0.40 -16.54 -17.85
C GLY A 235 -0.21 -15.72 -19.14
N GLN A 236 0.95 -15.12 -19.35
CA GLN A 236 1.25 -14.36 -20.57
C GLN A 236 1.35 -15.27 -21.81
N LEU A 237 2.00 -16.43 -21.70
CA LEU A 237 2.03 -17.41 -22.80
C LEU A 237 0.62 -17.85 -23.21
N LEU A 238 -0.22 -18.18 -22.20
CA LEU A 238 -1.61 -18.53 -22.44
C LEU A 238 -2.38 -17.37 -23.07
N LEU A 239 -2.16 -16.14 -22.63
CA LEU A 239 -2.86 -14.95 -23.13
C LEU A 239 -2.53 -14.70 -24.60
N VAL A 240 -1.25 -14.76 -24.96
CA VAL A 240 -0.77 -14.56 -26.35
C VAL A 240 -1.27 -15.67 -27.28
N SER A 241 -1.39 -16.89 -26.80
CA SER A 241 -1.89 -18.05 -27.57
C SER A 241 -3.40 -18.24 -27.49
N ALA A 242 -4.11 -17.41 -26.72
CA ALA A 242 -5.55 -17.57 -26.48
C ALA A 242 -6.37 -17.39 -27.76
N SER A 243 -7.00 -18.46 -28.23
CA SER A 243 -7.92 -18.47 -29.38
C SER A 243 -9.39 -18.33 -28.97
N SER A 244 -9.69 -18.40 -27.67
CA SER A 244 -11.06 -18.31 -27.14
C SER A 244 -11.10 -17.43 -25.88
N THR A 245 -12.29 -16.85 -25.61
CA THR A 245 -12.55 -16.07 -24.40
C THR A 245 -12.24 -16.87 -23.12
N VAL A 246 -12.54 -18.17 -23.11
CA VAL A 246 -12.26 -19.04 -21.97
C VAL A 246 -10.75 -19.17 -21.72
N ALA A 247 -9.94 -19.35 -22.76
CA ALA A 247 -8.49 -19.41 -22.63
C ALA A 247 -7.92 -18.08 -22.11
N ALA A 248 -8.43 -16.94 -22.61
CA ALA A 248 -8.05 -15.62 -22.13
C ALA A 248 -8.41 -15.42 -20.64
N LEU A 249 -9.60 -15.84 -20.20
CA LEU A 249 -10.01 -15.76 -18.80
C LEU A 249 -9.12 -16.62 -17.91
N ILE A 250 -8.78 -17.85 -18.32
CA ILE A 250 -7.84 -18.70 -17.56
C ILE A 250 -6.48 -18.03 -17.42
N ALA A 251 -5.97 -17.40 -18.49
CA ALA A 251 -4.72 -16.67 -18.46
C ALA A 251 -4.75 -15.50 -17.46
N LEU A 252 -5.84 -14.70 -17.46
CA LEU A 252 -6.02 -13.57 -16.55
C LEU A 252 -6.15 -14.03 -15.08
N VAL A 253 -6.85 -15.14 -14.84
CA VAL A 253 -6.92 -15.75 -13.51
C VAL A 253 -5.54 -16.20 -13.04
N LEU A 254 -4.74 -16.82 -13.91
CA LEU A 254 -3.38 -17.26 -13.56
C LEU A 254 -2.48 -16.10 -13.18
N LEU A 255 -2.54 -14.99 -13.94
CA LEU A 255 -1.84 -13.73 -13.62
C LEU A 255 -2.29 -13.17 -12.25
N SER A 256 -3.60 -13.18 -11.98
CA SER A 256 -4.15 -12.70 -10.72
C SER A 256 -3.74 -13.57 -9.53
N VAL A 257 -3.64 -14.90 -9.69
CA VAL A 257 -3.16 -15.82 -8.65
C VAL A 257 -1.71 -15.50 -8.28
N GLY A 258 -0.82 -15.30 -9.27
CA GLY A 258 0.57 -14.93 -9.01
C GLY A 258 0.68 -13.64 -8.23
N SER A 259 -0.07 -12.61 -8.63
CA SER A 259 -0.14 -11.34 -7.92
C SER A 259 -0.68 -11.49 -6.49
N ALA A 260 -1.75 -12.26 -6.30
CA ALA A 260 -2.34 -12.52 -4.99
C ALA A 260 -1.34 -13.17 -4.03
N ILE A 261 -0.66 -14.24 -4.45
CA ILE A 261 0.33 -14.94 -3.61
C ILE A 261 1.47 -13.98 -3.23
N GLY A 262 1.97 -13.19 -4.19
CA GLY A 262 2.98 -12.18 -3.92
C GLY A 262 2.53 -11.20 -2.85
N GLN A 263 1.32 -10.65 -2.95
CA GLN A 263 0.76 -9.71 -1.99
C GLN A 263 0.52 -10.33 -0.61
N ILE A 264 0.04 -11.57 -0.54
CA ILE A 264 -0.21 -12.28 0.73
C ILE A 264 1.07 -12.39 1.56
N ILE A 265 2.21 -12.60 0.90
CA ILE A 265 3.51 -12.71 1.58
C ILE A 265 4.08 -11.33 1.93
N THR A 266 3.98 -10.38 1.01
CA THR A 266 4.72 -9.11 1.13
C THR A 266 3.98 -8.02 1.86
N ALA A 267 2.64 -7.99 1.84
CA ALA A 267 1.89 -6.95 2.52
C ALA A 267 2.08 -6.95 4.04
N PRO A 268 2.07 -8.09 4.76
CA PRO A 268 2.40 -8.10 6.18
C PRO A 268 3.83 -7.63 6.46
N PHE A 269 4.79 -8.06 5.64
CA PHE A 269 6.19 -7.63 5.81
C PHE A 269 6.33 -6.12 5.64
N SER A 270 5.77 -5.54 4.58
CA SER A 270 5.83 -4.09 4.34
C SER A 270 5.14 -3.30 5.45
N ALA A 271 3.99 -3.74 5.94
CA ALA A 271 3.32 -3.11 7.08
C ALA A 271 4.18 -3.19 8.35
N GLY A 272 4.81 -4.33 8.60
CA GLY A 272 5.76 -4.52 9.71
C GLY A 272 6.92 -3.55 9.66
N VAL A 273 7.56 -3.42 8.49
CA VAL A 273 8.68 -2.47 8.28
C VAL A 273 8.27 -1.04 8.58
N VAL A 274 7.11 -0.59 8.05
CA VAL A 274 6.62 0.79 8.23
C VAL A 274 6.33 1.08 9.71
N VAL A 275 5.59 0.20 10.40
CA VAL A 275 5.21 0.41 11.81
C VAL A 275 6.43 0.34 12.73
N LEU A 276 7.37 -0.58 12.49
CA LEU A 276 8.60 -0.66 13.28
C LEU A 276 9.53 0.53 13.04
N LEU A 277 9.61 1.01 11.80
CA LEU A 277 10.34 2.23 11.47
C LEU A 277 9.71 3.46 12.14
N TYR A 278 8.37 3.56 12.14
CA TYR A 278 7.65 4.58 12.89
C TYR A 278 7.94 4.48 14.40
N THR A 279 7.96 3.28 14.96
CA THR A 279 8.31 3.05 16.37
C THR A 279 9.75 3.49 16.67
N ASP A 280 10.74 3.13 15.81
CA ASP A 280 12.12 3.59 15.92
C ASP A 280 12.23 5.12 15.93
N ARG A 281 11.46 5.78 15.06
CA ARG A 281 11.42 7.26 15.01
C ARG A 281 10.87 7.87 16.30
N ARG A 282 9.81 7.28 16.88
CA ARG A 282 9.29 7.73 18.18
C ARG A 282 10.26 7.49 19.33
N ILE A 283 10.96 6.35 19.34
CA ILE A 283 12.00 6.06 20.34
C ILE A 283 13.07 7.16 20.30
N ARG A 284 13.56 7.53 19.11
CA ARG A 284 14.61 8.52 18.93
C ARG A 284 14.16 9.96 19.20
N ALA A 285 12.92 10.31 18.86
CA ALA A 285 12.42 11.66 18.97
C ALA A 285 11.72 11.97 20.29
N GLU A 286 11.11 10.97 20.94
CA GLU A 286 10.17 11.14 22.04
C GLU A 286 10.45 10.25 23.25
N ALA A 287 11.58 9.55 23.28
CA ALA A 287 11.91 8.57 24.32
C ALA A 287 10.79 7.52 24.54
N PHE A 288 10.16 7.08 23.43
CA PHE A 288 9.05 6.13 23.46
C PHE A 288 9.43 4.74 24.04
N ASP A 289 10.71 4.46 24.18
CA ASP A 289 11.24 3.28 24.87
C ASP A 289 10.77 3.16 26.32
N LEU A 290 10.61 4.28 27.03
CA LEU A 290 10.04 4.31 28.38
C LEU A 290 8.59 3.84 28.41
N VAL A 291 7.80 4.24 27.41
CA VAL A 291 6.40 3.82 27.24
C VAL A 291 6.32 2.32 26.90
N LEU A 292 7.24 1.83 26.06
CA LEU A 292 7.33 0.41 25.70
C LEU A 292 7.68 -0.45 26.92
N HIS A 293 8.57 0.01 27.82
CA HIS A 293 8.86 -0.67 29.09
C HIS A 293 7.62 -0.78 29.98
N THR A 294 6.85 0.29 30.09
CA THR A 294 5.59 0.28 30.86
C THR A 294 4.60 -0.70 30.28
N GLY A 295 4.45 -0.73 28.93
CA GLY A 295 3.58 -1.68 28.24
C GLY A 295 3.99 -3.13 28.39
N ALA A 296 5.29 -3.42 28.33
CA ALA A 296 5.82 -4.78 28.51
C ALA A 296 5.58 -5.32 29.93
N ALA A 297 5.47 -4.47 30.93
CA ALA A 297 5.19 -4.86 32.31
C ALA A 297 3.79 -5.47 32.51
N PHE A 298 2.84 -5.24 31.61
CA PHE A 298 1.51 -5.85 31.68
C PHE A 298 1.50 -7.36 31.37
N GLY A 299 2.54 -7.88 30.72
CA GLY A 299 2.69 -9.30 30.38
C GLY A 299 1.78 -9.80 29.27
N PRO A 300 2.00 -11.04 28.79
CA PRO A 300 1.25 -11.60 27.64
C PRO A 300 -0.22 -11.92 27.91
N GLY A 301 -0.66 -11.97 29.18
CA GLY A 301 -2.05 -12.21 29.59
C GLY A 301 -2.88 -10.94 29.82
N ALA A 302 -2.33 -9.76 29.54
CA ALA A 302 -3.02 -8.50 29.75
C ALA A 302 -4.26 -8.35 28.83
N PRO A 303 -5.34 -7.68 29.27
CA PRO A 303 -6.51 -7.39 28.43
C PRO A 303 -6.11 -6.73 27.12
N ALA A 304 -6.88 -7.03 26.08
CA ALA A 304 -6.59 -6.62 24.71
C ALA A 304 -6.45 -5.09 24.52
N ASP A 305 -7.01 -4.27 25.36
CA ASP A 305 -7.03 -2.80 25.32
C ASP A 305 -6.02 -2.14 26.28
N SER A 306 -5.36 -2.93 27.13
CA SER A 306 -4.45 -2.41 28.17
C SER A 306 -3.27 -1.59 27.62
N THR A 307 -2.84 -1.82 26.38
CA THR A 307 -1.70 -1.14 25.74
C THR A 307 -2.10 -0.09 24.72
N ASP A 308 -3.39 0.02 24.35
CA ASP A 308 -3.83 0.92 23.28
C ASP A 308 -3.62 2.40 23.64
N HIS A 309 -3.82 2.77 24.91
CA HIS A 309 -3.62 4.13 25.39
C HIS A 309 -2.14 4.57 25.36
N LEU A 310 -1.21 3.64 25.31
CA LEU A 310 0.23 3.92 25.26
C LEU A 310 0.67 4.50 23.92
N TRP A 311 -0.09 4.29 22.86
CA TRP A 311 0.15 4.89 21.55
C TRP A 311 -0.28 6.36 21.49
N LEU A 312 -1.23 6.77 22.35
CA LEU A 312 -1.77 8.12 22.32
C LEU A 312 -0.69 9.13 22.75
N THR A 313 -0.55 10.20 21.99
CA THR A 313 0.26 11.33 22.41
C THR A 313 -0.44 12.05 23.55
N ARG A 314 0.26 12.23 24.68
CA ARG A 314 -0.21 13.18 25.68
C ARG A 314 -0.33 14.54 24.99
N GLN A 315 -1.53 15.06 24.89
CA GLN A 315 -1.71 16.47 24.53
C GLN A 315 -1.10 17.27 25.69
N ALA A 316 0.05 17.92 25.40
CA ALA A 316 0.64 18.88 26.33
C ALA A 316 -0.13 20.19 26.23
#